data_dd7e70bae29cbdb9f5e85d2976f186f2
#
_entry.id   dd7e70bae29cbdb9f5e85d2976f186f2
#
_cell.length_a   1.000
_cell.length_b   1.000
_cell.length_c   1.000
_cell.angle_alpha   90.00
_cell.angle_beta   90.00
_cell.angle_gamma   90.00
#
_symmetry.space_group_name_H-M   'P 1'
#
loop_
_entity.id
_entity.type
_entity.pdbx_description
1 polymer ?
#
loop_
_entity_poly.entity_id
_entity_poly.type
_entity_poly.pdbx_seq_one_letter_code
_entity_poly.pdbx_strand_id
1 'polypeptide(L)'
;ASMAGLLTPPNMGIYNAAKAAVVSLTETMYQDLRLVTDQIGASLLCPYFVPTGIIHSERNRPTDGAAAKTLTKSQQIGQALLEKAVTGGKITAAEVAQKVFKAISADQFYVFSHESLKALGNITHRMQNIVAMNNPADPFLETPEIGARLRAQLRAGA
;
A
#
# COMPACT_ATOMS: atom_id res chain seq x y z
N ALA A 1 2.38 2.45 -7.75
CA ALA A 1 2.53 1.49 -6.66
C ALA A 1 1.47 1.66 -5.57
N SER A 2 1.84 1.60 -4.31
CA SER A 2 1.02 1.79 -3.12
C SER A 2 1.92 1.90 -1.89
N MET A 3 1.45 2.54 -0.83
CA MET A 3 2.09 2.46 0.49
C MET A 3 2.27 1.01 0.97
N ALA A 4 1.40 0.10 0.55
CA ALA A 4 1.52 -1.34 0.86
C ALA A 4 2.83 -1.98 0.34
N GLY A 5 3.40 -1.47 -0.74
CA GLY A 5 4.71 -1.91 -1.23
C GLY A 5 5.88 -1.47 -0.34
N LEU A 6 5.67 -0.45 0.48
CA LEU A 6 6.67 0.11 1.40
C LEU A 6 6.45 -0.34 2.85
N LEU A 7 5.19 -0.60 3.27
CA LEU A 7 4.81 -0.85 4.67
C LEU A 7 4.51 -2.32 4.97
N THR A 8 4.22 -3.14 3.96
CA THR A 8 3.91 -4.58 4.09
C THR A 8 2.83 -4.92 5.15
N PRO A 9 1.62 -4.29 5.09
CA PRO A 9 0.57 -4.57 6.07
C PRO A 9 0.11 -6.03 6.05
N PRO A 10 -0.38 -6.57 7.18
CA PRO A 10 -0.86 -7.95 7.27
C PRO A 10 -2.08 -8.22 6.38
N ASN A 11 -2.36 -9.49 6.10
CA ASN A 11 -3.46 -9.99 5.27
C ASN A 11 -3.41 -9.58 3.77
N MET A 12 -2.33 -8.99 3.32
CA MET A 12 -2.18 -8.44 1.96
C MET A 12 -0.92 -8.96 1.25
N GLY A 13 -0.41 -10.15 1.61
CA GLY A 13 0.90 -10.64 1.17
C GLY A 13 1.15 -10.55 -0.34
N ILE A 14 0.24 -11.08 -1.17
CA ILE A 14 0.36 -11.03 -2.65
C ILE A 14 0.30 -9.59 -3.16
N TYR A 15 -0.60 -8.76 -2.62
CA TYR A 15 -0.70 -7.36 -2.98
C TYR A 15 0.57 -6.59 -2.60
N ASN A 16 1.07 -6.80 -1.38
CA ASN A 16 2.32 -6.19 -0.91
C ASN A 16 3.50 -6.55 -1.83
N ALA A 17 3.64 -7.83 -2.17
CA ALA A 17 4.69 -8.31 -3.08
C ALA A 17 4.59 -7.64 -4.46
N ALA A 18 3.39 -7.61 -5.06
CA ALA A 18 3.16 -6.97 -6.35
C ALA A 18 3.50 -5.46 -6.31
N LYS A 19 3.11 -4.76 -5.23
CA LYS A 19 3.39 -3.32 -5.10
C LYS A 19 4.86 -3.02 -4.76
N ALA A 20 5.53 -3.89 -4.02
CA ALA A 20 6.97 -3.81 -3.78
C ALA A 20 7.77 -4.03 -5.08
N ALA A 21 7.34 -4.97 -5.92
CA ALA A 21 7.94 -5.16 -7.24
C ALA A 21 7.83 -3.90 -8.13
N VAL A 22 6.66 -3.22 -8.11
CA VAL A 22 6.51 -1.94 -8.83
C VAL A 22 7.43 -0.87 -8.26
N VAL A 23 7.60 -0.78 -6.93
CA VAL A 23 8.55 0.16 -6.31
C VAL A 23 9.96 -0.10 -6.83
N SER A 24 10.46 -1.32 -6.65
CA SER A 24 11.82 -1.70 -7.04
C SER A 24 12.09 -1.50 -8.54
N LEU A 25 11.15 -1.93 -9.38
CA LEU A 25 11.27 -1.77 -10.84
C LEU A 25 11.32 -0.29 -11.25
N THR A 26 10.50 0.57 -10.63
CA THR A 26 10.49 1.99 -10.97
C THR A 26 11.73 2.72 -10.45
N GLU A 27 12.24 2.33 -9.28
CA GLU A 27 13.53 2.84 -8.76
C GLU A 27 14.68 2.47 -9.70
N THR A 28 14.74 1.21 -10.14
CA THR A 28 15.74 0.76 -11.12
C THR A 28 15.62 1.53 -12.43
N MET A 29 14.40 1.65 -12.96
CA MET A 29 14.15 2.41 -14.19
C MET A 29 14.59 3.88 -14.05
N TYR A 30 14.35 4.53 -12.91
CA TYR A 30 14.82 5.88 -12.68
C TYR A 30 16.34 5.98 -12.74
N GLN A 31 17.04 5.03 -12.08
CA GLN A 31 18.51 4.98 -12.11
C GLN A 31 19.04 4.72 -13.51
N ASP A 32 18.47 3.76 -14.25
CA ASP A 32 18.88 3.43 -15.62
C ASP A 32 18.68 4.62 -16.56
N LEU A 33 17.57 5.35 -16.45
CA LEU A 33 17.32 6.56 -17.23
C LEU A 33 18.40 7.63 -16.95
N ARG A 34 18.75 7.86 -15.70
CA ARG A 34 19.79 8.84 -15.32
C ARG A 34 21.18 8.50 -15.84
N LEU A 35 21.44 7.23 -16.17
CA LEU A 35 22.71 6.83 -16.82
C LEU A 35 22.77 7.23 -18.29
N VAL A 36 21.64 7.41 -18.96
CA VAL A 36 21.59 7.59 -20.42
C VAL A 36 20.99 8.94 -20.86
N THR A 37 20.18 9.61 -20.01
CA THR A 37 19.54 10.88 -20.36
C THR A 37 19.05 11.66 -19.14
N ASP A 38 19.09 13.00 -19.27
CA ASP A 38 18.48 13.93 -18.30
C ASP A 38 17.12 14.46 -18.77
N GLN A 39 16.67 14.05 -19.97
CA GLN A 39 15.43 14.56 -20.56
C GLN A 39 14.19 13.77 -20.19
N ILE A 40 14.35 12.57 -19.63
CA ILE A 40 13.24 11.68 -19.25
C ILE A 40 13.32 11.43 -17.77
N GLY A 41 12.27 11.86 -17.05
CA GLY A 41 12.10 11.59 -15.62
C GLY A 41 11.15 10.42 -15.36
N ALA A 42 11.13 9.97 -14.12
CA ALA A 42 10.17 9.00 -13.61
C ALA A 42 9.66 9.46 -12.24
N SER A 43 8.39 9.21 -11.97
CA SER A 43 7.78 9.47 -10.67
C SER A 43 7.01 8.25 -10.19
N LEU A 44 7.16 7.91 -8.92
CA LEU A 44 6.53 6.75 -8.28
C LEU A 44 5.43 7.19 -7.33
N LEU A 45 4.17 7.06 -7.76
CA LEU A 45 3.04 7.33 -6.88
C LEU A 45 2.77 6.14 -5.93
N CYS A 46 2.82 6.42 -4.63
CA CYS A 46 2.48 5.48 -3.56
C CYS A 46 1.27 5.97 -2.75
N PRO A 47 0.04 5.73 -3.23
CA PRO A 47 -1.16 6.12 -2.49
C PRO A 47 -1.33 5.32 -1.20
N TYR A 48 -1.90 5.98 -0.19
CA TYR A 48 -2.50 5.34 0.98
C TYR A 48 -4.00 5.09 0.71
N PHE A 49 -4.89 5.28 1.66
CA PHE A 49 -6.32 5.08 1.44
C PHE A 49 -6.95 6.28 0.74
N VAL A 50 -7.35 6.08 -0.51
CA VAL A 50 -8.03 7.07 -1.35
C VAL A 50 -9.39 6.49 -1.76
N PRO A 51 -10.51 7.18 -1.51
CA PRO A 51 -11.84 6.69 -1.90
C PRO A 51 -11.97 6.59 -3.42
N THR A 52 -11.86 5.37 -3.92
CA THR A 52 -11.96 5.04 -5.34
C THR A 52 -12.69 3.72 -5.52
N GLY A 53 -12.98 3.33 -6.76
CA GLY A 53 -13.57 2.03 -7.06
C GLY A 53 -12.66 0.82 -6.88
N ILE A 54 -11.49 0.96 -6.25
CA ILE A 54 -10.53 -0.14 -6.02
C ILE A 54 -11.12 -1.28 -5.19
N ILE A 55 -12.03 -0.98 -4.26
CA ILE A 55 -12.72 -1.97 -3.43
C ILE A 55 -13.62 -2.92 -4.26
N HIS A 56 -14.00 -2.50 -5.47
CA HIS A 56 -14.79 -3.29 -6.41
C HIS A 56 -13.94 -3.94 -7.50
N SER A 57 -12.65 -4.18 -7.26
CA SER A 57 -11.70 -4.72 -8.24
C SER A 57 -12.05 -6.15 -8.71
N GLU A 58 -12.86 -6.89 -7.96
CA GLU A 58 -13.36 -8.21 -8.36
C GLU A 58 -14.09 -8.19 -9.72
N ARG A 59 -14.70 -7.06 -10.12
CA ARG A 59 -15.31 -6.88 -11.45
C ARG A 59 -14.32 -7.08 -12.62
N ASN A 60 -13.03 -6.93 -12.36
CA ASN A 60 -11.98 -7.08 -13.37
C ASN A 60 -11.35 -8.49 -13.36
N ARG A 61 -11.87 -9.40 -12.53
CA ARG A 61 -11.35 -10.75 -12.43
C ARG A 61 -11.75 -11.55 -13.68
N PRO A 62 -10.83 -12.27 -14.32
CA PRO A 62 -11.18 -13.20 -15.39
C PRO A 62 -12.21 -14.22 -14.88
N THR A 63 -13.26 -14.46 -15.69
CA THR A 63 -14.38 -15.38 -15.35
C THR A 63 -14.16 -16.79 -15.92
N ASP A 64 -12.94 -17.21 -16.17
CA ASP A 64 -12.57 -18.47 -16.84
C ASP A 64 -13.01 -19.72 -16.06
N GLY A 65 -14.31 -19.83 -15.78
CA GLY A 65 -14.94 -21.05 -15.23
C GLY A 65 -14.67 -21.34 -13.76
N ALA A 66 -13.91 -20.53 -13.05
CA ALA A 66 -13.74 -20.71 -11.62
C ALA A 66 -14.99 -20.24 -10.86
N ALA A 67 -15.72 -21.18 -10.25
CA ALA A 67 -16.79 -20.87 -9.32
C ALA A 67 -16.33 -19.83 -8.28
N ALA A 68 -17.22 -18.89 -7.94
CA ALA A 68 -16.96 -17.89 -6.89
C ALA A 68 -16.50 -18.64 -5.62
N LYS A 69 -15.22 -18.50 -5.27
CA LYS A 69 -14.69 -19.13 -4.04
C LYS A 69 -15.31 -18.44 -2.84
N THR A 70 -15.92 -19.21 -1.97
CA THR A 70 -16.37 -18.72 -0.67
C THR A 70 -15.15 -18.18 0.08
N LEU A 71 -15.20 -16.91 0.48
CA LEU A 71 -14.12 -16.29 1.24
C LEU A 71 -13.97 -16.96 2.59
N THR A 72 -12.72 -17.20 2.99
CA THR A 72 -12.44 -17.61 4.37
C THR A 72 -12.79 -16.50 5.34
N LYS A 73 -13.00 -16.82 6.62
CA LYS A 73 -13.28 -15.81 7.67
C LYS A 73 -12.19 -14.73 7.72
N SER A 74 -10.94 -15.12 7.62
CA SER A 74 -9.78 -14.22 7.56
C SER A 74 -9.86 -13.26 6.37
N GLN A 75 -10.23 -13.74 5.19
CA GLN A 75 -10.42 -12.90 4.00
C GLN A 75 -11.59 -11.93 4.16
N GLN A 76 -12.72 -12.38 4.72
CA GLN A 76 -13.87 -11.52 5.00
C GLN A 76 -13.52 -10.38 5.96
N ILE A 77 -12.80 -10.68 7.05
CA ILE A 77 -12.34 -9.68 8.01
C ILE A 77 -11.39 -8.68 7.33
N GLY A 78 -10.41 -9.19 6.56
CA GLY A 78 -9.47 -8.34 5.82
C GLY A 78 -10.14 -7.42 4.82
N GLN A 79 -11.14 -7.93 4.08
CA GLN A 79 -11.93 -7.16 3.13
C GLN A 79 -12.74 -6.05 3.83
N ALA A 80 -13.42 -6.36 4.92
CA ALA A 80 -14.20 -5.37 5.68
C ALA A 80 -13.30 -4.25 6.27
N LEU A 81 -12.11 -4.59 6.75
CA LEU A 81 -11.13 -3.61 7.22
C LEU A 81 -10.64 -2.71 6.09
N LEU A 82 -10.34 -3.28 4.93
CA LEU A 82 -9.89 -2.54 3.74
C LEU A 82 -10.99 -1.60 3.24
N GLU A 83 -12.22 -2.08 3.12
CA GLU A 83 -13.37 -1.28 2.70
C GLU A 83 -13.58 -0.08 3.62
N LYS A 84 -13.59 -0.30 4.94
CA LYS A 84 -13.68 0.76 5.93
C LYS A 84 -12.55 1.78 5.82
N ALA A 85 -11.32 1.33 5.58
CA ALA A 85 -10.16 2.21 5.44
C ALA A 85 -10.22 3.04 4.15
N VAL A 86 -10.61 2.44 3.02
CA VAL A 86 -10.72 3.13 1.74
C VAL A 86 -11.89 4.13 1.74
N THR A 87 -13.07 3.73 2.21
CA THR A 87 -14.24 4.63 2.28
C THR A 87 -14.04 5.76 3.27
N GLY A 88 -13.27 5.54 4.33
CA GLY A 88 -12.90 6.58 5.31
C GLY A 88 -11.78 7.51 4.86
N GLY A 89 -11.21 7.33 3.68
CA GLY A 89 -10.17 8.19 3.12
C GLY A 89 -10.66 9.63 2.91
N LYS A 90 -9.85 10.61 3.28
CA LYS A 90 -10.22 12.04 3.24
C LYS A 90 -9.69 12.77 2.01
N ILE A 91 -8.68 12.22 1.34
CA ILE A 91 -8.11 12.84 0.15
C ILE A 91 -8.80 12.28 -1.11
N THR A 92 -9.16 13.15 -2.03
CA THR A 92 -9.82 12.77 -3.29
C THR A 92 -8.81 12.31 -4.35
N ALA A 93 -9.28 11.56 -5.34
CA ALA A 93 -8.46 11.16 -6.48
C ALA A 93 -7.95 12.37 -7.27
N ALA A 94 -8.74 13.46 -7.35
CA ALA A 94 -8.34 14.70 -8.01
C ALA A 94 -7.16 15.38 -7.29
N GLU A 95 -7.20 15.45 -5.95
CA GLU A 95 -6.08 15.99 -5.16
C GLU A 95 -4.81 15.15 -5.31
N VAL A 96 -4.94 13.83 -5.38
CA VAL A 96 -3.80 12.94 -5.66
C VAL A 96 -3.24 13.18 -7.05
N ALA A 97 -4.10 13.34 -8.06
CA ALA A 97 -3.66 13.67 -9.42
C ALA A 97 -2.89 15.00 -9.47
N GLN A 98 -3.36 16.05 -8.79
CA GLN A 98 -2.65 17.32 -8.69
C GLN A 98 -1.25 17.17 -8.06
N LYS A 99 -1.12 16.34 -7.01
CA LYS A 99 0.20 16.01 -6.41
C LYS A 99 1.14 15.36 -7.43
N VAL A 100 0.63 14.46 -8.27
CA VAL A 100 1.41 13.81 -9.33
C VAL A 100 1.92 14.83 -10.35
N PHE A 101 1.05 15.70 -10.87
CA PHE A 101 1.47 16.73 -11.82
C PHE A 101 2.50 17.70 -11.23
N LYS A 102 2.32 18.09 -9.96
CA LYS A 102 3.29 18.92 -9.26
C LYS A 102 4.64 18.22 -9.11
N ALA A 103 4.64 16.94 -8.77
CA ALA A 103 5.86 16.14 -8.63
C ALA A 103 6.59 15.98 -9.97
N ILE A 104 5.86 15.70 -11.06
CA ILE A 104 6.43 15.63 -12.41
C ILE A 104 7.09 16.97 -12.79
N SER A 105 6.41 18.10 -12.55
CA SER A 105 6.96 19.43 -12.86
C SER A 105 8.19 19.79 -12.01
N ALA A 106 8.35 19.16 -10.84
CA ALA A 106 9.48 19.35 -9.93
C ALA A 106 10.57 18.28 -10.05
N ASP A 107 10.48 17.40 -11.04
CA ASP A 107 11.36 16.20 -11.19
C ASP A 107 11.47 15.39 -9.88
N GLN A 108 10.36 15.28 -9.14
CA GLN A 108 10.30 14.53 -7.89
C GLN A 108 9.94 13.08 -8.14
N PHE A 109 10.76 12.15 -7.62
CA PHE A 109 10.56 10.72 -7.81
C PHE A 109 9.43 10.16 -6.92
N TYR A 110 9.54 10.24 -5.60
CA TYR A 110 8.52 9.68 -4.70
C TYR A 110 7.35 10.64 -4.52
N VAL A 111 6.13 10.16 -4.78
CA VAL A 111 4.89 10.91 -4.62
C VAL A 111 3.97 10.17 -3.66
N PHE A 112 3.64 10.81 -2.55
CA PHE A 112 2.74 10.25 -1.54
C PHE A 112 1.41 10.98 -1.53
N SER A 113 0.30 10.24 -1.49
CA SER A 113 -1.02 10.85 -1.30
C SER A 113 -1.15 11.49 0.08
N HIS A 114 -0.53 10.89 1.10
CA HIS A 114 -0.53 11.35 2.49
C HIS A 114 0.92 11.57 2.94
N GLU A 115 1.25 12.83 3.19
CA GLU A 115 2.60 13.28 3.58
C GLU A 115 2.70 13.53 5.09
N SER A 116 1.76 12.98 5.89
CA SER A 116 1.82 13.14 7.33
C SER A 116 3.06 12.46 7.92
N LEU A 117 3.63 13.06 8.96
CA LEU A 117 4.77 12.49 9.70
C LEU A 117 4.49 11.06 10.16
N LYS A 118 3.23 10.75 10.50
CA LYS A 118 2.82 9.39 10.88
C LYS A 118 2.95 8.40 9.73
N ALA A 119 2.46 8.73 8.53
CA ALA A 119 2.53 7.83 7.37
C ALA A 119 3.97 7.60 6.91
N LEU A 120 4.79 8.64 6.86
CA LEU A 120 6.20 8.56 6.47
C LEU A 120 7.06 7.96 7.58
N GLY A 121 6.73 8.23 8.85
CA GLY A 121 7.42 7.67 10.02
C GLY A 121 7.35 6.14 10.05
N ASN A 122 6.26 5.53 9.59
CA ASN A 122 6.15 4.08 9.50
C ASN A 122 7.13 3.47 8.48
N ILE A 123 7.40 4.17 7.37
CA ILE A 123 8.43 3.74 6.39
C ILE A 123 9.80 3.79 7.05
N THR A 124 10.12 4.92 7.69
CA THR A 124 11.40 5.11 8.41
C THR A 124 11.61 4.02 9.47
N HIS A 125 10.59 3.76 10.28
CA HIS A 125 10.65 2.73 11.32
C HIS A 125 10.88 1.33 10.74
N ARG A 126 10.19 0.98 9.63
CA ARG A 126 10.43 -0.29 8.94
C ARG A 126 11.88 -0.40 8.46
N MET A 127 12.43 0.63 7.84
CA MET A 127 13.82 0.63 7.36
C MET A 127 14.82 0.53 8.51
N GLN A 128 14.58 1.23 9.62
CA GLN A 128 15.40 1.14 10.83
C GLN A 128 15.40 -0.27 11.42
N ASN A 129 14.24 -0.94 11.47
CA ASN A 129 14.16 -2.33 11.93
C ASN A 129 14.96 -3.29 11.02
N ILE A 130 14.91 -3.09 9.70
CA ILE A 130 15.70 -3.89 8.76
C ILE A 130 17.22 -3.68 9.01
N VAL A 131 17.64 -2.44 9.09
CA VAL A 131 19.07 -2.10 9.33
C VAL A 131 19.56 -2.64 10.68
N ALA A 132 18.72 -2.57 11.71
CA ALA A 132 19.02 -3.08 13.06
C ALA A 132 18.82 -4.61 13.19
N MET A 133 18.43 -5.31 12.12
CA MET A 133 18.10 -6.76 12.13
C MET A 133 17.04 -7.14 13.18
N ASN A 134 16.12 -6.22 13.46
CA ASN A 134 15.00 -6.45 14.35
C ASN A 134 13.85 -7.18 13.61
N ASN A 135 12.99 -7.83 14.38
CA ASN A 135 11.75 -8.37 13.86
C ASN A 135 10.84 -7.27 13.32
N PRO A 136 9.96 -7.57 12.33
CA PRO A 136 8.94 -6.63 11.90
C PRO A 136 8.09 -6.15 13.07
N ALA A 137 7.82 -4.83 13.11
CA ALA A 137 7.01 -4.25 14.17
C ALA A 137 5.57 -4.78 14.16
N ASP A 138 4.95 -4.85 15.33
CA ASP A 138 3.50 -5.11 15.43
C ASP A 138 2.73 -3.97 14.75
N PRO A 139 1.93 -4.24 13.72
CA PRO A 139 1.16 -3.21 13.01
C PRO A 139 0.11 -2.52 13.89
N PHE A 140 -0.19 -3.08 15.06
CA PHE A 140 -1.16 -2.56 16.03
C PHE A 140 -0.49 -2.00 17.30
N LEU A 141 0.79 -1.68 17.25
CA LEU A 141 1.52 -1.15 18.41
C LEU A 141 0.83 0.09 19.01
N GLU A 142 0.30 0.98 18.17
CA GLU A 142 -0.41 2.19 18.61
C GLU A 142 -1.89 1.94 18.97
N THR A 143 -2.43 0.77 18.67
CA THR A 143 -3.84 0.39 18.92
C THR A 143 -3.92 -1.06 19.41
N PRO A 144 -3.31 -1.36 20.56
CA PRO A 144 -3.14 -2.73 21.06
C PRO A 144 -4.48 -3.45 21.30
N GLU A 145 -5.52 -2.71 21.67
CA GLU A 145 -6.87 -3.24 21.84
C GLU A 145 -7.49 -3.71 20.51
N ILE A 146 -7.25 -2.99 19.42
CA ILE A 146 -7.68 -3.40 18.07
C ILE A 146 -6.93 -4.67 17.65
N GLY A 147 -5.63 -4.68 17.87
CA GLY A 147 -4.80 -5.85 17.61
C GLY A 147 -5.22 -7.10 18.41
N ALA A 148 -5.51 -6.94 19.69
CA ALA A 148 -5.98 -8.02 20.55
C ALA A 148 -7.34 -8.58 20.08
N ARG A 149 -8.29 -7.71 19.78
CA ARG A 149 -9.60 -8.08 19.25
C ARG A 149 -9.50 -8.83 17.92
N LEU A 150 -8.68 -8.31 17.00
CA LEU A 150 -8.49 -8.94 15.68
C LEU A 150 -7.84 -10.32 15.82
N ARG A 151 -6.81 -10.46 16.65
CA ARG A 151 -6.17 -11.75 16.94
C ARG A 151 -7.17 -12.77 17.53
N ALA A 152 -8.01 -12.34 18.47
CA ALA A 152 -9.04 -13.19 19.03
C ALA A 152 -10.05 -13.67 17.98
N GLN A 153 -10.52 -12.79 17.10
CA GLN A 153 -11.45 -13.12 16.02
C GLN A 153 -10.83 -14.11 14.99
N LEU A 154 -9.57 -13.91 14.63
CA LEU A 154 -8.88 -14.78 13.68
C LEU A 154 -8.62 -16.15 14.27
N ARG A 155 -8.19 -16.24 15.54
CA ARG A 155 -7.93 -17.52 16.23
C ARG A 155 -9.21 -18.32 16.48
N ALA A 156 -10.34 -17.67 16.74
CA ALA A 156 -11.64 -18.34 16.93
C ALA A 156 -12.25 -18.91 15.63
N GLY A 157 -11.63 -18.64 14.49
CA GLY A 157 -12.09 -19.09 13.17
C GLY A 157 -11.07 -19.91 12.39
N ALA A 158 -9.96 -20.28 13.06
CA ALA A 158 -8.93 -21.14 12.49
C ALA A 158 -9.25 -22.62 12.73
#